data_dc309b8628a4191a1917c7fab0ddbf07
#
_entry.id   dc309b8628a4191a1917c7fab0ddbf07
#
_cell.length_a   1.000
_cell.length_b   1.000
_cell.length_c   1.000
_cell.angle_alpha   90.00
_cell.angle_beta   90.00
_cell.angle_gamma   90.00
#
_symmetry.space_group_name_H-M   'P 1'
#
loop_
_entity.id
_entity.type
_entity.pdbx_description
1 polymer ?
#
loop_
_entity_poly.entity_id
_entity_poly.type
_entity_poly.pdbx_seq_one_letter_code
_entity_poly.pdbx_strand_id
1 'polypeptide(L)'
;KVVVDQNGFALYFSRSVIPYPREKNVGVRYMQHIGIYAFRKQALLDFYSLPMKSLEASEKLEQLRYLEFGKRIKMVETADKSIGIDTPEDLEKARKMLK
;
A
#
# COMPACT_ATOMS: atom_id res chain seq x y z
N LYS A 1 4.35 -2.86 2.57
CA LYS A 1 5.03 -3.08 1.27
C LYS A 1 4.00 -3.41 0.19
N VAL A 2 4.35 -3.21 -1.04
CA VAL A 2 3.50 -3.51 -2.18
C VAL A 2 4.34 -4.19 -3.26
N VAL A 3 3.74 -5.17 -3.92
CA VAL A 3 4.32 -5.78 -5.12
C VAL A 3 3.39 -5.51 -6.30
N VAL A 4 3.98 -5.28 -7.47
CA VAL A 4 3.23 -4.91 -8.66
C VAL A 4 3.52 -5.88 -9.80
N ASP A 5 2.60 -5.93 -10.77
CA ASP A 5 2.81 -6.72 -11.98
C ASP A 5 3.62 -5.94 -13.01
N GLN A 6 3.81 -6.51 -14.18
CA GLN A 6 4.61 -5.88 -15.24
C GLN A 6 3.98 -4.60 -15.78
N ASN A 7 2.70 -4.40 -15.55
CA ASN A 7 1.97 -3.21 -16.01
C ASN A 7 1.79 -2.17 -14.92
N GLY A 8 2.35 -2.43 -13.73
CA GLY A 8 2.28 -1.50 -12.61
C GLY A 8 1.02 -1.60 -11.77
N PHE A 9 0.23 -2.65 -11.95
CA PHE A 9 -0.93 -2.89 -11.09
C PHE A 9 -0.52 -3.66 -9.84
N ALA A 10 -1.10 -3.30 -8.70
CA ALA A 10 -0.78 -3.96 -7.44
C ALA A 10 -1.20 -5.43 -7.47
N LEU A 11 -0.29 -6.30 -7.05
CA LEU A 11 -0.59 -7.72 -6.84
C LEU A 11 -1.03 -7.97 -5.41
N TYR A 12 -0.37 -7.33 -4.46
CA TYR A 12 -0.72 -7.47 -3.05
C TYR A 12 -0.05 -6.37 -2.24
N PHE A 13 -0.68 -6.01 -1.12
CA PHE A 13 -0.13 -5.09 -0.12
C PHE A 13 0.02 -5.86 1.19
N SER A 14 1.12 -5.65 1.90
CA SER A 14 1.33 -6.31 3.19
C SER A 14 2.07 -5.42 4.16
N ARG A 15 1.80 -5.61 5.45
CA ARG A 15 2.60 -5.02 6.51
C ARG A 15 3.94 -5.72 6.65
N SER A 16 4.03 -6.98 6.15
CA SER A 16 5.28 -7.72 6.08
C SER A 16 6.13 -7.22 4.92
N VAL A 17 7.43 -7.48 5.01
CA VAL A 17 8.35 -7.20 3.91
C VAL A 17 8.11 -8.23 2.80
N ILE A 18 7.66 -7.79 1.66
CA ILE A 18 7.40 -8.62 0.48
C ILE A 18 8.09 -8.01 -0.74
N PRO A 19 8.58 -8.81 -1.73
CA PRO A 19 8.65 -10.27 -1.72
C PRO A 19 9.70 -10.81 -0.74
N TYR A 20 9.59 -12.08 -0.40
CA TYR A 20 10.54 -12.72 0.52
C TYR A 20 11.81 -13.13 -0.25
N PRO A 21 12.99 -12.60 0.12
CA PRO A 21 14.23 -12.97 -0.54
C PRO A 21 14.75 -14.30 0.02
N ARG A 22 14.42 -15.37 -0.67
CA ARG A 22 14.86 -16.71 -0.24
C ARG A 22 16.37 -16.83 -0.23
N GLU A 23 17.03 -16.19 -1.20
CA GLU A 23 18.49 -16.18 -1.31
C GLU A 23 19.03 -14.77 -1.05
N LYS A 24 20.15 -14.68 -0.34
CA LYS A 24 20.70 -13.38 0.10
C LYS A 24 21.25 -12.51 -1.03
N ASN A 25 21.56 -13.13 -2.18
CA ASN A 25 22.22 -12.42 -3.29
C ASN A 25 21.26 -11.89 -4.34
N VAL A 26 19.96 -12.01 -4.14
CA VAL A 26 18.96 -11.50 -5.07
C VAL A 26 18.74 -10.02 -4.77
N GLY A 27 18.93 -9.16 -5.78
CA GLY A 27 18.71 -7.73 -5.63
C GLY A 27 17.22 -7.41 -5.55
N VAL A 28 16.61 -7.54 -4.38
CA VAL A 28 15.20 -7.24 -4.19
C VAL A 28 15.01 -5.75 -3.99
N ARG A 29 14.12 -5.18 -4.79
CA ARG A 29 13.73 -3.78 -4.63
C ARG A 29 12.39 -3.74 -3.91
N TYR A 30 12.40 -3.23 -2.69
CA TYR A 30 11.18 -3.11 -1.90
C TYR A 30 10.49 -1.79 -2.17
N MET A 31 9.16 -1.85 -2.36
CA MET A 31 8.36 -0.66 -2.60
C MET A 31 7.43 -0.44 -1.41
N GLN A 32 7.48 0.74 -0.85
CA GLN A 32 6.60 1.12 0.24
C GLN A 32 5.34 1.78 -0.31
N HIS A 33 4.20 1.29 0.15
CA HIS A 33 2.91 1.87 -0.19
C HIS A 33 2.73 3.21 0.53
N ILE A 34 2.29 4.21 -0.23
CA ILE A 34 1.90 5.52 0.32
C ILE A 34 0.38 5.59 0.25
N GLY A 35 -0.26 5.93 1.38
CA GLY A 35 -1.71 5.88 1.54
C GLY A 35 -2.46 7.03 0.88
N ILE A 36 -2.16 7.33 -0.37
CA ILE A 36 -2.84 8.36 -1.16
C ILE A 36 -3.47 7.70 -2.37
N TYR A 37 -4.77 7.88 -2.55
CA TYR A 37 -5.53 7.22 -3.62
C TYR A 37 -6.31 8.22 -4.42
N ALA A 38 -6.37 8.02 -5.76
CA ALA A 38 -7.29 8.72 -6.63
C ALA A 38 -8.30 7.69 -7.17
N PHE A 39 -9.56 8.02 -7.11
CA PHE A 39 -10.65 7.15 -7.56
C PHE A 39 -11.47 7.86 -8.63
N ARG A 40 -11.93 7.09 -9.62
CA ARG A 40 -13.09 7.53 -10.39
C ARG A 40 -14.30 7.44 -9.46
N LYS A 41 -15.27 8.33 -9.65
CA LYS A 41 -16.45 8.39 -8.77
C LYS A 41 -17.12 7.03 -8.60
N GLN A 42 -17.34 6.30 -9.70
CA GLN A 42 -18.00 5.01 -9.63
C GLN A 42 -17.17 3.99 -8.87
N ALA A 43 -15.83 4.00 -9.07
CA ALA A 43 -14.94 3.11 -8.34
C ALA A 43 -14.99 3.35 -6.83
N LEU A 44 -15.08 4.60 -6.41
CA LEU A 44 -15.20 4.95 -4.99
C LEU A 44 -16.53 4.46 -4.41
N LEU A 45 -17.63 4.64 -5.14
CA LEU A 45 -18.94 4.16 -4.71
C LEU A 45 -18.95 2.64 -4.61
N ASP A 46 -18.33 1.95 -5.58
CA ASP A 46 -18.21 0.50 -5.57
C ASP A 46 -17.41 0.02 -4.35
N PHE A 47 -16.36 0.72 -4.01
CA PHE A 47 -15.53 0.37 -2.84
C PHE A 47 -16.36 0.38 -1.56
N TYR A 48 -17.18 1.39 -1.35
CA TYR A 48 -18.01 1.50 -0.15
C TYR A 48 -19.09 0.43 -0.08
N SER A 49 -19.49 -0.15 -1.22
CA SER A 49 -20.49 -1.23 -1.23
C SER A 49 -19.89 -2.61 -0.96
N LEU A 50 -18.55 -2.74 -1.00
CA LEU A 50 -17.88 -4.02 -0.80
C LEU A 50 -17.69 -4.31 0.69
N PRO A 51 -18.01 -5.53 1.15
CA PRO A 51 -17.76 -5.90 2.55
C PRO A 51 -16.29 -6.23 2.78
N MET A 52 -15.87 -6.11 4.04
CA MET A 52 -14.54 -6.56 4.44
C MET A 52 -14.45 -8.07 4.40
N LYS A 53 -13.36 -8.61 3.84
CA LYS A 53 -13.10 -10.04 3.78
C LYS A 53 -11.76 -10.36 4.47
N SER A 54 -11.29 -11.60 4.30
CA SER A 54 -10.19 -12.16 5.09
C SER A 54 -8.86 -11.43 4.97
N LEU A 55 -8.49 -11.00 3.78
CA LEU A 55 -7.19 -10.36 3.58
C LEU A 55 -7.14 -9.01 4.28
N GLU A 56 -8.16 -8.19 4.09
CA GLU A 56 -8.26 -6.91 4.79
C GLU A 56 -8.32 -7.10 6.30
N ALA A 57 -9.10 -8.07 6.75
CA ALA A 57 -9.23 -8.36 8.18
C ALA A 57 -7.91 -8.80 8.79
N SER A 58 -7.12 -9.57 8.06
CA SER A 58 -5.83 -10.08 8.55
C SER A 58 -4.80 -8.99 8.68
N GLU A 59 -4.65 -8.16 7.65
CA GLU A 59 -3.59 -7.16 7.60
C GLU A 59 -4.03 -5.78 8.07
N LYS A 60 -5.33 -5.55 8.21
CA LYS A 60 -5.90 -4.24 8.53
C LYS A 60 -5.46 -3.17 7.52
N LEU A 61 -5.46 -3.55 6.24
CA LEU A 61 -5.17 -2.68 5.11
C LEU A 61 -6.40 -2.65 4.21
N GLU A 62 -7.09 -1.50 4.18
CA GLU A 62 -8.38 -1.37 3.49
C GLU A 62 -8.28 -1.60 1.98
N GLN A 63 -7.16 -1.26 1.37
CA GLN A 63 -6.95 -1.43 -0.07
C GLN A 63 -6.99 -2.90 -0.50
N LEU A 64 -6.78 -3.84 0.42
CA LEU A 64 -6.90 -5.25 0.11
C LEU A 64 -8.32 -5.66 -0.21
N ARG A 65 -9.32 -4.93 0.30
CA ARG A 65 -10.73 -5.17 -0.04
C ARG A 65 -10.92 -5.11 -1.55
N TYR A 66 -10.34 -4.11 -2.19
CA TYR A 66 -10.46 -3.93 -3.63
C TYR A 66 -9.85 -5.11 -4.39
N LEU A 67 -8.64 -5.52 -3.99
CA LEU A 67 -7.95 -6.63 -4.63
C LEU A 67 -8.67 -7.96 -4.42
N GLU A 68 -9.23 -8.18 -3.23
CA GLU A 68 -9.97 -9.40 -2.93
C GLU A 68 -11.21 -9.60 -3.80
N PHE A 69 -11.78 -8.52 -4.31
CA PHE A 69 -12.91 -8.56 -5.21
C PHE A 69 -12.51 -8.48 -6.68
N GLY A 70 -11.23 -8.69 -6.98
CA GLY A 70 -10.76 -8.73 -8.36
C GLY A 70 -10.66 -7.38 -9.03
N LYS A 71 -10.72 -6.29 -8.27
CA LYS A 71 -10.52 -4.94 -8.79
C LYS A 71 -9.04 -4.64 -8.90
N ARG A 72 -8.68 -3.65 -9.72
CA ARG A 72 -7.28 -3.32 -9.96
C ARG A 72 -6.92 -1.96 -9.38
N ILE A 73 -5.70 -1.87 -8.85
CA ILE A 73 -5.14 -0.63 -8.34
C ILE A 73 -3.85 -0.36 -9.10
N LYS A 74 -3.83 0.72 -9.88
CA LYS A 74 -2.62 1.14 -10.60
C LYS A 74 -1.71 1.87 -9.64
N MET A 75 -0.46 1.44 -9.57
CA MET A 75 0.54 2.08 -8.72
C MET A 75 1.38 3.04 -9.54
N VAL A 76 1.71 4.17 -8.94
CA VAL A 76 2.62 5.16 -9.53
C VAL A 76 3.79 5.31 -8.59
N GLU A 77 4.99 5.05 -9.09
CA GLU A 77 6.21 5.15 -8.29
C GLU A 77 6.62 6.61 -8.12
N THR A 78 7.04 6.94 -6.90
CA THR A 78 7.61 8.25 -6.59
C THR A 78 8.89 8.08 -5.77
N ALA A 79 9.83 9.00 -5.93
CA ALA A 79 11.02 9.04 -5.10
C ALA A 79 10.78 9.81 -3.80
N ASP A 80 9.66 10.48 -3.66
CA ASP A 80 9.34 11.25 -2.47
C ASP A 80 9.10 10.33 -1.28
N LYS A 81 9.61 10.73 -0.12
CA LYS A 81 9.41 9.99 1.12
C LYS A 81 8.44 10.77 2.00
N SER A 82 7.42 10.07 2.47
CA SER A 82 6.50 10.63 3.44
C SER A 82 6.61 9.88 4.75
N ILE A 83 6.23 10.53 5.83
CA ILE A 83 6.18 9.92 7.15
C ILE A 83 4.72 9.84 7.57
N GLY A 84 4.27 8.62 7.92
CA GLY A 84 2.98 8.43 8.55
C GLY A 84 3.03 8.94 9.99
N ILE A 85 1.99 9.66 10.40
CA ILE A 85 1.91 10.20 11.75
C ILE A 85 0.77 9.50 12.48
N ASP A 86 1.13 8.53 13.32
CA ASP A 86 0.16 7.77 14.14
C ASP A 86 0.43 7.95 15.64
N THR A 87 1.65 8.38 16.01
CA THR A 87 2.08 8.53 17.39
C THR A 87 2.68 9.91 17.62
N PRO A 88 2.82 10.39 18.89
CA PRO A 88 3.54 11.63 19.15
C PRO A 88 4.99 11.63 18.66
N GLU A 89 5.66 10.48 18.71
CA GLU A 89 7.02 10.34 18.19
C GLU A 89 7.08 10.57 16.69
N ASP A 90 6.09 10.05 15.96
CA ASP A 90 5.98 10.25 14.51
C ASP A 90 5.81 11.74 14.19
N LEU A 91 5.00 12.45 14.98
CA LEU A 91 4.79 13.88 14.81
C LEU A 91 6.09 14.66 15.00
N GLU A 92 6.89 14.30 16.01
CA GLU A 92 8.18 14.94 16.24
C GLU A 92 9.16 14.70 15.08
N LYS A 93 9.17 13.50 14.52
CA LYS A 93 9.98 13.20 13.33
C LYS A 93 9.55 14.07 12.15
N ALA A 94 8.25 14.21 11.93
CA ALA A 94 7.72 15.04 10.85
C ALA A 94 8.11 16.51 11.04
N ARG A 95 8.04 17.04 12.27
CA ARG A 95 8.45 18.40 12.59
C ARG A 95 9.91 18.64 12.27
N LYS A 96 10.77 17.69 12.60
CA LYS A 96 12.21 17.79 12.31
C LYS A 96 12.49 17.82 10.82
N MET A 97 11.72 17.10 10.02
CA MET A 97 11.90 17.07 8.57
C MET A 97 11.47 18.36 7.88
N LEU A 98 10.58 19.13 8.48
CA LEU A 98 10.07 20.37 7.91
C LEU A 98 10.96 21.58 8.20
N LYS A 99 11.99 21.41 9.01
CA LYS A 99 12.93 22.50 9.37
C LYS A 99 14.12 22.59 8.42
#